data_b31c180ef1a3458d28fe813069e7d4db
#
_entry.id   b31c180ef1a3458d28fe813069e7d4db
#
_cell.length_a   1.000
_cell.length_b   1.000
_cell.length_c   1.000
_cell.angle_alpha   90.00
_cell.angle_beta   90.00
_cell.angle_gamma   90.00
#
_symmetry.space_group_name_H-M   'P 1'
#
loop_
_entity.id
_entity.type
_entity.pdbx_description
1 polymer ?
#
loop_
_entity_poly.entity_id
_entity_poly.type
_entity_poly.pdbx_seq_one_letter_code
_entity_poly.pdbx_strand_id
1 'polypeptide(L)'
;MRKKLVISLSVLLGLVAIALTLCFTVFTVKTIDIDFRTSTEIQWNEEEIIESGKIKKGKCVLFLSKKGFVENLERENPYLEVINIETVFPSKLVIHCAERRELFALQRENQIVYCDKDLKVLKVEEGTFSSSKENPILLENLTIKNEVKIGTFLNVEEKGIERFLSSMTENYKTFPQTLGFCKSIKLERVNNKLSNKDETNLTLTTFADREIKILNIEGNLSRKLQKAFQALPELYDLLVTNGDYTNEEVDRCSLLIGNQITDENELYVHIYLDGKVIESVKKNKNK
;
A
#
# COMPACT_ATOMS: atom_id res chain seq x y z
N MET A 1 14.01 50.27 39.19
CA MET A 1 14.02 49.25 38.09
C MET A 1 14.65 47.91 38.49
N ARG A 2 15.85 47.83 39.04
CA ARG A 2 16.59 46.56 39.38
C ARG A 2 15.81 45.61 40.29
N LYS A 3 15.12 46.11 41.37
CA LYS A 3 14.35 45.25 42.29
C LYS A 3 13.16 44.55 41.62
N LYS A 4 12.42 45.24 40.71
CA LYS A 4 11.30 44.64 39.98
C LYS A 4 11.79 43.57 39.01
N LEU A 5 12.93 43.79 38.34
CA LEU A 5 13.54 42.84 37.43
C LEU A 5 14.03 41.56 38.14
N VAL A 6 14.63 41.71 39.35
CA VAL A 6 15.06 40.58 40.19
C VAL A 6 13.84 39.73 40.63
N ILE A 7 12.76 40.39 41.07
CA ILE A 7 11.53 39.70 41.49
C ILE A 7 10.93 38.95 40.28
N SER A 8 10.84 39.58 39.12
CA SER A 8 10.32 38.95 37.91
C SER A 8 11.16 37.74 37.49
N LEU A 9 12.48 37.86 37.55
CA LEU A 9 13.40 36.75 37.22
C LEU A 9 13.28 35.59 38.21
N SER A 10 13.13 35.88 39.52
CA SER A 10 12.95 34.84 40.56
C SER A 10 11.62 34.11 40.37
N VAL A 11 10.54 34.79 40.03
CA VAL A 11 9.24 34.17 39.73
C VAL A 11 9.33 33.29 38.51
N LEU A 12 9.97 33.77 37.44
CA LEU A 12 10.21 32.99 36.23
C LEU A 12 11.00 31.72 36.51
N LEU A 13 12.09 31.82 37.28
CA LEU A 13 12.90 30.68 37.66
C LEU A 13 12.12 29.66 38.49
N GLY A 14 11.27 30.12 39.39
CA GLY A 14 10.36 29.28 40.19
C GLY A 14 9.36 28.52 39.28
N LEU A 15 8.74 29.19 38.32
CA LEU A 15 7.84 28.58 37.36
C LEU A 15 8.53 27.53 36.52
N VAL A 16 9.75 27.80 36.03
CA VAL A 16 10.57 26.84 35.27
C VAL A 16 10.91 25.61 36.12
N ALA A 17 11.29 25.79 37.37
CA ALA A 17 11.57 24.69 38.30
C ALA A 17 10.35 23.80 38.54
N ILE A 18 9.17 24.41 38.75
CA ILE A 18 7.90 23.68 38.89
C ILE A 18 7.58 22.90 37.59
N ALA A 19 7.70 23.53 36.43
CA ALA A 19 7.45 22.90 35.13
C ALA A 19 8.38 21.70 34.91
N LEU A 20 9.67 21.84 35.20
CA LEU A 20 10.64 20.74 35.12
C LEU A 20 10.30 19.61 36.07
N THR A 21 9.94 19.91 37.30
CA THR A 21 9.51 18.91 38.29
C THR A 21 8.30 18.13 37.81
N LEU A 22 7.27 18.81 37.27
CA LEU A 22 6.11 18.16 36.67
C LEU A 22 6.48 17.29 35.48
N CYS A 23 7.34 17.76 34.59
CA CYS A 23 7.83 16.97 33.44
C CYS A 23 8.53 15.67 33.84
N PHE A 24 9.33 15.71 34.92
CA PHE A 24 10.11 14.54 35.37
C PHE A 24 9.39 13.65 36.38
N THR A 25 8.26 14.08 36.95
CA THR A 25 7.52 13.29 37.97
C THR A 25 6.14 12.86 37.46
N VAL A 26 5.36 13.79 36.93
CA VAL A 26 3.95 13.57 36.55
C VAL A 26 3.83 13.14 35.09
N PHE A 27 4.52 13.84 34.20
CA PHE A 27 4.42 13.62 32.75
C PHE A 27 5.45 12.62 32.20
N THR A 28 5.96 11.74 33.02
CA THR A 28 6.84 10.64 32.55
C THR A 28 6.04 9.44 32.08
N VAL A 29 6.46 8.80 30.99
CA VAL A 29 5.90 7.54 30.52
C VAL A 29 6.05 6.47 31.58
N LYS A 30 4.95 6.01 32.17
CA LYS A 30 4.88 4.91 33.16
C LYS A 30 4.36 3.62 32.53
N THR A 31 3.33 3.75 31.71
CA THR A 31 2.67 2.61 31.03
C THR A 31 2.65 2.83 29.53
N ILE A 32 2.85 1.75 28.80
CA ILE A 32 2.73 1.69 27.35
C ILE A 32 1.83 0.49 27.07
N ASP A 33 0.72 0.72 26.41
CA ASP A 33 -0.22 -0.30 25.96
C ASP A 33 -0.20 -0.37 24.46
N ILE A 34 -0.34 -1.58 23.92
CA ILE A 34 -0.46 -1.85 22.49
C ILE A 34 -1.89 -2.26 22.22
N ASP A 35 -2.52 -1.59 21.27
CA ASP A 35 -3.91 -1.84 20.88
C ASP A 35 -3.95 -2.22 19.39
N PHE A 36 -4.24 -3.49 19.11
CA PHE A 36 -4.44 -3.96 17.75
C PHE A 36 -5.88 -3.72 17.31
N ARG A 37 -6.06 -2.86 16.29
CA ARG A 37 -7.38 -2.49 15.78
C ARG A 37 -8.03 -3.54 14.89
N THR A 38 -7.28 -4.55 14.48
CA THR A 38 -7.75 -5.67 13.68
C THR A 38 -7.35 -6.98 14.33
N SER A 39 -8.06 -8.07 14.00
CA SER A 39 -7.62 -9.41 14.38
C SER A 39 -6.26 -9.70 13.76
N THR A 40 -5.34 -10.19 14.57
CA THR A 40 -3.99 -10.55 14.15
C THR A 40 -3.89 -12.07 13.92
N GLU A 41 -3.14 -12.47 12.90
CA GLU A 41 -2.79 -13.87 12.65
C GLU A 41 -1.52 -14.25 13.41
N ILE A 42 -0.63 -13.28 13.65
CA ILE A 42 0.60 -13.43 14.40
C ILE A 42 0.30 -13.27 15.90
N GLN A 43 0.90 -14.14 16.72
CA GLN A 43 0.90 -13.95 18.17
C GLN A 43 1.97 -12.92 18.54
N TRP A 44 1.52 -11.72 18.85
CA TRP A 44 2.39 -10.62 19.22
C TRP A 44 2.74 -10.64 20.71
N ASN A 45 4.03 -10.46 21.01
CA ASN A 45 4.50 -10.21 22.37
C ASN A 45 4.65 -8.69 22.59
N GLU A 46 3.76 -8.10 23.40
CA GLU A 46 3.74 -6.66 23.65
C GLU A 46 5.04 -6.16 24.29
N GLU A 47 5.68 -6.95 25.14
CA GLU A 47 6.94 -6.57 25.79
C GLU A 47 8.06 -6.46 24.77
N GLU A 48 8.18 -7.42 23.85
CA GLU A 48 9.17 -7.42 22.77
C GLU A 48 8.96 -6.23 21.81
N ILE A 49 7.69 -5.92 21.48
CA ILE A 49 7.35 -4.76 20.66
C ILE A 49 7.81 -3.47 21.35
N ILE A 50 7.52 -3.30 22.62
CA ILE A 50 7.90 -2.10 23.38
C ILE A 50 9.42 -1.94 23.45
N GLU A 51 10.14 -3.04 23.68
CA GLU A 51 11.62 -3.04 23.74
C GLU A 51 12.23 -2.68 22.39
N SER A 52 11.74 -3.27 21.30
CA SER A 52 12.22 -3.00 19.94
C SER A 52 12.06 -1.53 19.55
N GLY A 53 10.98 -0.88 19.98
CA GLY A 53 10.75 0.55 19.76
C GLY A 53 11.71 1.47 20.51
N LYS A 54 12.50 0.94 21.47
CA LYS A 54 13.43 1.71 22.31
C LYS A 54 12.78 2.86 23.10
N ILE A 55 11.48 2.77 23.40
CA ILE A 55 10.87 3.70 24.35
C ILE A 55 11.34 3.35 25.76
N LYS A 56 12.09 4.25 26.34
CA LYS A 56 12.46 4.12 27.76
C LYS A 56 11.35 4.73 28.62
N LYS A 57 10.79 3.93 29.54
CA LYS A 57 9.98 4.45 30.64
C LYS A 57 10.79 5.53 31.39
N GLY A 58 10.11 6.55 31.90
CA GLY A 58 10.78 7.67 32.57
C GLY A 58 11.09 8.87 31.67
N LYS A 59 10.88 8.80 30.35
CA LYS A 59 10.97 9.98 29.47
C LYS A 59 9.69 10.82 29.58
N CYS A 60 9.85 12.15 29.52
CA CYS A 60 8.71 13.04 29.52
C CYS A 60 7.87 12.86 28.23
N VAL A 61 6.58 12.60 28.41
CA VAL A 61 5.62 12.37 27.31
C VAL A 61 5.54 13.57 26.35
N LEU A 62 5.70 14.80 26.89
CA LEU A 62 5.60 16.05 26.12
C LEU A 62 6.74 16.23 25.12
N PHE A 63 7.92 15.63 25.39
CA PHE A 63 9.11 15.76 24.55
C PHE A 63 9.44 14.45 23.78
N LEU A 64 8.50 13.51 23.73
CA LEU A 64 8.72 12.24 23.05
C LEU A 64 8.68 12.44 21.53
N SER A 65 9.75 12.08 20.84
CA SER A 65 9.78 12.01 19.37
C SER A 65 9.00 10.79 18.89
N LYS A 66 7.71 10.98 18.61
CA LYS A 66 6.83 9.90 18.12
C LYS A 66 7.34 9.32 16.80
N LYS A 67 7.82 10.17 15.88
CA LYS A 67 8.29 9.73 14.54
C LYS A 67 9.47 8.74 14.63
N GLY A 68 10.54 9.09 15.33
CA GLY A 68 11.70 8.21 15.45
C GLY A 68 11.39 6.89 16.18
N PHE A 69 10.39 6.92 17.07
CA PHE A 69 9.89 5.73 17.73
C PHE A 69 9.15 4.81 16.74
N VAL A 70 8.22 5.35 15.95
CA VAL A 70 7.49 4.59 14.91
C VAL A 70 8.47 3.94 13.93
N GLU A 71 9.43 4.71 13.41
CA GLU A 71 10.43 4.20 12.48
C GLU A 71 11.25 3.03 13.05
N ASN A 72 11.66 3.11 14.33
CA ASN A 72 12.36 2.01 14.97
C ASN A 72 11.47 0.79 15.16
N LEU A 73 10.24 1.01 15.67
CA LEU A 73 9.30 -0.05 15.97
C LEU A 73 8.95 -0.86 14.71
N GLU A 74 8.62 -0.16 13.63
CA GLU A 74 8.25 -0.79 12.37
C GLU A 74 9.43 -1.40 11.62
N ARG A 75 10.65 -0.93 11.84
CA ARG A 75 11.85 -1.52 11.26
C ARG A 75 12.22 -2.85 11.92
N GLU A 76 12.16 -2.88 13.25
CA GLU A 76 12.50 -4.09 14.02
C GLU A 76 11.35 -5.12 13.98
N ASN A 77 10.11 -4.68 13.69
CA ASN A 77 8.93 -5.53 13.54
C ASN A 77 8.29 -5.28 12.15
N PRO A 78 8.79 -5.91 11.08
CA PRO A 78 8.36 -5.61 9.71
C PRO A 78 6.86 -5.77 9.48
N TYR A 79 6.23 -6.75 10.12
CA TYR A 79 4.79 -7.02 10.02
C TYR A 79 3.91 -6.10 10.88
N LEU A 80 4.52 -5.18 11.64
CA LEU A 80 3.77 -4.21 12.44
C LEU A 80 3.58 -2.90 11.67
N GLU A 81 2.35 -2.40 11.62
CA GLU A 81 2.00 -1.05 11.16
C GLU A 81 1.52 -0.22 12.34
N VAL A 82 2.21 0.88 12.65
CA VAL A 82 1.77 1.83 13.67
C VAL A 82 0.82 2.83 13.05
N ILE A 83 -0.46 2.72 13.37
CA ILE A 83 -1.52 3.61 12.85
C ILE A 83 -1.44 4.98 13.54
N ASN A 84 -1.32 4.97 14.86
CA ASN A 84 -1.29 6.19 15.68
C ASN A 84 -0.66 5.91 17.05
N ILE A 85 -0.11 6.98 17.66
CA ILE A 85 0.33 6.96 19.06
C ILE A 85 -0.48 8.02 19.81
N GLU A 86 -1.33 7.55 20.70
CA GLU A 86 -2.11 8.39 21.57
C GLU A 86 -1.39 8.60 22.90
N THR A 87 -1.45 9.82 23.41
CA THR A 87 -0.95 10.17 24.74
C THR A 87 -2.13 10.33 25.66
N VAL A 88 -2.29 9.41 26.60
CA VAL A 88 -3.30 9.50 27.67
C VAL A 88 -2.62 10.10 28.88
N PHE A 89 -2.91 11.39 29.11
CA PHE A 89 -2.31 12.13 30.20
C PHE A 89 -2.70 11.54 31.58
N PRO A 90 -1.80 11.58 32.57
CA PRO A 90 -0.51 12.28 32.49
C PRO A 90 0.68 11.44 32.02
N SER A 91 0.60 10.08 31.96
CA SER A 91 1.80 9.23 31.92
C SER A 91 1.63 7.93 31.12
N LYS A 92 0.58 7.79 30.34
CA LYS A 92 0.29 6.59 29.55
C LYS A 92 0.43 6.88 28.05
N LEU A 93 1.04 5.94 27.31
CA LEU A 93 1.01 5.90 25.85
C LEU A 93 0.17 4.71 25.41
N VAL A 94 -0.68 4.92 24.41
CA VAL A 94 -1.38 3.86 23.71
C VAL A 94 -0.92 3.87 22.25
N ILE A 95 -0.40 2.74 21.79
CA ILE A 95 0.10 2.55 20.43
C ILE A 95 -0.95 1.73 19.70
N HIS A 96 -1.64 2.38 18.76
CA HIS A 96 -2.60 1.70 17.91
C HIS A 96 -1.88 1.08 16.72
N CYS A 97 -1.98 -0.24 16.59
CA CYS A 97 -1.28 -1.03 15.59
C CYS A 97 -2.24 -1.80 14.69
N ALA A 98 -1.76 -2.17 13.52
CA ALA A 98 -2.34 -3.18 12.66
C ALA A 98 -1.25 -4.17 12.21
N GLU A 99 -1.67 -5.34 11.77
CA GLU A 99 -0.79 -6.32 11.17
C GLU A 99 -0.68 -6.08 9.67
N ARG A 100 0.56 -5.98 9.16
CA ARG A 100 0.84 -5.93 7.73
C ARG A 100 0.75 -7.33 7.14
N ARG A 101 0.30 -7.44 5.90
CA ARG A 101 0.15 -8.71 5.19
C ARG A 101 0.95 -8.72 3.91
N GLU A 102 1.47 -9.88 3.55
CA GLU A 102 2.18 -10.13 2.30
C GLU A 102 1.19 -10.07 1.14
N LEU A 103 1.18 -8.95 0.41
CA LEU A 103 0.29 -8.74 -0.74
C LEU A 103 1.00 -8.93 -2.06
N PHE A 104 2.27 -8.58 -2.10
CA PHE A 104 3.07 -8.59 -3.32
C PHE A 104 4.36 -9.37 -3.12
N ALA A 105 4.81 -10.01 -4.19
CA ALA A 105 6.09 -10.69 -4.25
C ALA A 105 6.90 -10.18 -5.45
N LEU A 106 8.21 -10.12 -5.31
CA LEU A 106 9.14 -9.83 -6.39
C LEU A 106 10.15 -10.97 -6.48
N GLN A 107 10.33 -11.52 -7.68
CA GLN A 107 11.40 -12.49 -7.94
C GLN A 107 12.68 -11.74 -8.32
N ARG A 108 13.77 -11.98 -7.57
CA ARG A 108 15.10 -11.45 -7.85
C ARG A 108 16.12 -12.58 -7.83
N GLU A 109 16.59 -12.96 -9.00
CA GLU A 109 17.51 -14.10 -9.13
C GLU A 109 16.96 -15.34 -8.41
N ASN A 110 17.59 -15.77 -7.32
CA ASN A 110 17.18 -16.90 -6.48
C ASN A 110 16.50 -16.47 -5.19
N GLN A 111 15.99 -15.24 -5.11
CA GLN A 111 15.31 -14.72 -3.92
C GLN A 111 13.92 -14.22 -4.26
N ILE A 112 13.00 -14.44 -3.32
CA ILE A 112 11.64 -13.91 -3.34
C ILE A 112 11.55 -12.84 -2.25
N VAL A 113 11.15 -11.62 -2.63
CA VAL A 113 10.95 -10.50 -1.71
C VAL A 113 9.47 -10.31 -1.53
N TYR A 114 8.96 -10.47 -0.32
CA TYR A 114 7.56 -10.29 0.03
C TYR A 114 7.33 -8.89 0.60
N CYS A 115 6.33 -8.21 0.07
CA CYS A 115 6.00 -6.83 0.42
C CYS A 115 4.51 -6.66 0.77
N ASP A 116 4.22 -5.65 1.56
CA ASP A 116 2.86 -5.19 1.83
C ASP A 116 2.31 -4.27 0.72
N LYS A 117 1.13 -3.68 0.98
CA LYS A 117 0.44 -2.73 0.08
C LYS A 117 1.27 -1.47 -0.25
N ASP A 118 2.19 -1.08 0.61
CA ASP A 118 3.02 0.12 0.51
C ASP A 118 4.45 -0.20 0.03
N LEU A 119 4.69 -1.42 -0.45
CA LEU A 119 6.00 -1.95 -0.84
C LEU A 119 7.03 -1.98 0.31
N LYS A 120 6.59 -2.12 1.55
CA LYS A 120 7.48 -2.42 2.65
C LYS A 120 7.89 -3.89 2.60
N VAL A 121 9.19 -4.15 2.67
CA VAL A 121 9.73 -5.52 2.68
C VAL A 121 9.43 -6.18 4.02
N LEU A 122 8.60 -7.20 4.00
CA LEU A 122 8.22 -7.98 5.19
C LEU A 122 9.13 -9.17 5.39
N LYS A 123 9.49 -9.86 4.29
CA LYS A 123 10.25 -11.12 4.31
C LYS A 123 11.06 -11.27 3.03
N VAL A 124 12.17 -11.98 3.12
CA VAL A 124 12.98 -12.41 1.97
C VAL A 124 13.27 -13.90 2.14
N GLU A 125 13.01 -14.69 1.11
CA GLU A 125 13.26 -16.12 1.07
C GLU A 125 14.07 -16.51 -0.15
N GLU A 126 14.83 -17.60 -0.06
CA GLU A 126 15.50 -18.20 -1.22
C GLU A 126 14.52 -19.14 -1.96
N GLY A 127 14.56 -19.08 -3.29
CA GLY A 127 13.74 -19.95 -4.12
C GLY A 127 13.15 -19.28 -5.34
N THR A 128 12.20 -19.98 -5.97
CA THR A 128 11.44 -19.51 -7.13
C THR A 128 9.97 -19.35 -6.74
N PHE A 129 9.41 -18.19 -7.06
CA PHE A 129 8.02 -17.88 -6.73
C PHE A 129 7.04 -18.74 -7.53
N SER A 130 6.00 -19.23 -6.85
CA SER A 130 4.89 -19.94 -7.46
C SER A 130 3.59 -19.21 -7.20
N SER A 131 2.88 -18.84 -8.26
CA SER A 131 1.60 -18.13 -8.15
C SER A 131 0.46 -19.05 -7.77
N SER A 132 -0.31 -18.69 -6.76
CA SER A 132 -1.58 -19.32 -6.39
C SER A 132 -2.56 -18.25 -5.88
N LYS A 133 -3.85 -18.58 -5.75
CA LYS A 133 -4.86 -17.63 -5.23
C LYS A 133 -4.65 -17.26 -3.75
N GLU A 134 -3.82 -18.00 -3.06
CA GLU A 134 -3.49 -17.79 -1.64
C GLU A 134 -2.15 -17.09 -1.46
N ASN A 135 -1.34 -17.04 -2.52
CA ASN A 135 -0.03 -16.40 -2.51
C ASN A 135 -0.12 -14.92 -2.90
N PRO A 136 0.87 -14.11 -2.49
CA PRO A 136 1.00 -12.74 -2.94
C PRO A 136 1.04 -12.60 -4.47
N ILE A 137 0.65 -11.45 -4.96
CA ILE A 137 0.65 -11.15 -6.39
C ILE A 137 2.08 -10.86 -6.85
N LEU A 138 2.55 -11.55 -7.90
CA LEU A 138 3.89 -11.32 -8.43
C LEU A 138 3.98 -9.96 -9.14
N LEU A 139 4.91 -9.10 -8.72
CA LEU A 139 5.27 -7.87 -9.42
C LEU A 139 6.46 -8.13 -10.34
N GLU A 140 6.25 -7.94 -11.65
CA GLU A 140 7.26 -8.16 -12.67
C GLU A 140 7.79 -6.84 -13.25
N ASN A 141 9.08 -6.79 -13.59
CA ASN A 141 9.75 -5.64 -14.21
C ASN A 141 9.74 -4.36 -13.35
N LEU A 142 9.78 -4.50 -12.04
CA LEU A 142 9.91 -3.38 -11.12
C LEU A 142 11.39 -3.01 -10.94
N THR A 143 11.73 -1.73 -11.17
CA THR A 143 13.10 -1.22 -11.02
C THR A 143 13.28 -0.65 -9.62
N ILE A 144 14.06 -1.33 -8.78
CA ILE A 144 14.33 -0.94 -7.40
C ILE A 144 15.61 -0.13 -7.33
N LYS A 145 15.55 1.07 -6.73
CA LYS A 145 16.68 2.02 -6.60
C LYS A 145 17.50 1.86 -5.32
N ASN A 146 16.91 1.29 -4.28
CA ASN A 146 17.58 1.09 -2.99
C ASN A 146 17.90 -0.38 -2.76
N GLU A 147 18.73 -0.64 -1.76
CA GLU A 147 19.00 -1.98 -1.27
C GLU A 147 17.72 -2.60 -0.66
N VAL A 148 17.48 -3.87 -0.97
CA VAL A 148 16.37 -4.63 -0.38
C VAL A 148 16.76 -5.08 1.02
N LYS A 149 16.07 -4.54 2.01
CA LYS A 149 16.24 -4.89 3.43
C LYS A 149 14.89 -5.08 4.09
N ILE A 150 14.77 -6.13 4.88
CA ILE A 150 13.57 -6.38 5.70
C ILE A 150 13.28 -5.16 6.59
N GLY A 151 12.01 -4.77 6.67
CA GLY A 151 11.55 -3.62 7.45
C GLY A 151 11.70 -2.26 6.76
N THR A 152 12.25 -2.21 5.53
CA THR A 152 12.39 -0.97 4.74
C THR A 152 11.42 -0.92 3.57
N PHE A 153 11.08 0.28 3.13
CA PHE A 153 10.27 0.48 1.92
C PHE A 153 11.15 0.39 0.67
N LEU A 154 10.64 -0.24 -0.37
CA LEU A 154 11.27 -0.24 -1.67
C LEU A 154 11.10 1.13 -2.32
N ASN A 155 12.19 1.70 -2.83
CA ASN A 155 12.16 2.89 -3.66
C ASN A 155 12.18 2.45 -5.13
N VAL A 156 11.08 2.66 -5.82
CA VAL A 156 10.88 2.18 -7.19
C VAL A 156 10.99 3.33 -8.19
N GLU A 157 11.36 2.99 -9.42
CA GLU A 157 11.50 3.99 -10.49
C GLU A 157 10.17 4.30 -11.18
N GLU A 158 9.30 3.30 -11.26
CA GLU A 158 8.03 3.36 -11.96
C GLU A 158 7.05 4.28 -11.23
N LYS A 159 6.78 5.43 -11.84
CA LYS A 159 5.88 6.43 -11.27
C LYS A 159 4.44 5.91 -11.23
N GLY A 160 3.75 6.23 -10.16
CA GLY A 160 2.34 5.88 -9.99
C GLY A 160 2.08 4.46 -9.49
N ILE A 161 3.11 3.59 -9.41
CA ILE A 161 2.92 2.21 -8.94
C ILE A 161 2.42 2.14 -7.50
N GLU A 162 2.97 2.92 -6.58
CA GLU A 162 2.53 2.93 -5.18
C GLU A 162 1.04 3.30 -5.08
N ARG A 163 0.62 4.34 -5.82
CA ARG A 163 -0.79 4.74 -5.88
C ARG A 163 -1.65 3.64 -6.50
N PHE A 164 -1.14 2.95 -7.53
CA PHE A 164 -1.85 1.84 -8.14
C PHE A 164 -2.06 0.70 -7.15
N LEU A 165 -1.02 0.26 -6.46
CA LEU A 165 -1.10 -0.83 -5.48
C LEU A 165 -2.04 -0.48 -4.33
N SER A 166 -1.95 0.74 -3.79
CA SER A 166 -2.87 1.24 -2.76
C SER A 166 -4.32 1.26 -3.25
N SER A 167 -4.57 1.83 -4.44
CA SER A 167 -5.93 1.87 -5.00
C SER A 167 -6.48 0.47 -5.30
N MET A 168 -5.64 -0.48 -5.68
CA MET A 168 -6.06 -1.86 -5.89
C MET A 168 -6.50 -2.50 -4.58
N THR A 169 -5.75 -2.31 -3.50
CA THR A 169 -6.10 -2.86 -2.19
C THR A 169 -7.35 -2.20 -1.58
N GLU A 170 -7.57 -0.92 -1.81
CA GLU A 170 -8.77 -0.19 -1.36
C GLU A 170 -10.07 -0.65 -2.07
N ASN A 171 -9.97 -1.10 -3.32
CA ASN A 171 -11.13 -1.58 -4.09
C ASN A 171 -11.61 -2.97 -3.66
N TYR A 172 -10.78 -3.75 -2.98
CA TYR A 172 -11.13 -5.06 -2.46
C TYR A 172 -11.47 -4.97 -0.98
N LYS A 173 -12.64 -5.50 -0.61
CA LYS A 173 -13.14 -5.46 0.77
C LYS A 173 -12.38 -6.40 1.70
N THR A 174 -11.76 -7.43 1.15
CA THR A 174 -11.05 -8.45 1.93
C THR A 174 -9.71 -8.81 1.31
N PHE A 175 -8.77 -9.21 2.15
CA PHE A 175 -7.45 -9.68 1.74
C PHE A 175 -7.49 -10.86 0.76
N PRO A 176 -8.29 -11.92 0.99
CA PRO A 176 -8.40 -13.03 0.02
C PRO A 176 -8.91 -12.59 -1.35
N GLN A 177 -9.81 -11.60 -1.42
CA GLN A 177 -10.29 -11.07 -2.69
C GLN A 177 -9.18 -10.34 -3.46
N THR A 178 -8.32 -9.62 -2.75
CA THR A 178 -7.16 -8.95 -3.37
C THR A 178 -6.20 -9.96 -3.96
N LEU A 179 -5.82 -11.00 -3.20
CA LEU A 179 -4.93 -12.06 -3.68
C LEU A 179 -5.53 -12.87 -4.83
N GLY A 180 -6.81 -13.18 -4.74
CA GLY A 180 -7.52 -14.00 -5.73
C GLY A 180 -7.80 -13.30 -7.06
N PHE A 181 -7.47 -12.00 -7.20
CA PHE A 181 -7.79 -11.25 -8.41
C PHE A 181 -6.87 -11.57 -9.58
N CYS A 182 -5.56 -11.49 -9.40
CA CYS A 182 -4.59 -11.77 -10.46
C CYS A 182 -3.35 -12.48 -9.90
N LYS A 183 -2.68 -13.22 -10.76
CA LYS A 183 -1.45 -13.94 -10.41
C LYS A 183 -0.20 -13.09 -10.55
N SER A 184 -0.21 -12.12 -11.50
CA SER A 184 0.91 -11.20 -11.68
C SER A 184 0.50 -9.83 -12.20
N ILE A 185 1.37 -8.86 -11.95
CA ILE A 185 1.31 -7.48 -12.42
C ILE A 185 2.64 -7.17 -13.06
N LYS A 186 2.65 -7.02 -14.38
CA LYS A 186 3.84 -6.68 -15.15
C LYS A 186 3.85 -5.20 -15.49
N LEU A 187 4.96 -4.52 -15.23
CA LEU A 187 5.16 -3.12 -15.54
C LEU A 187 5.97 -2.96 -16.82
N GLU A 188 5.61 -1.97 -17.62
CA GLU A 188 6.29 -1.62 -18.86
C GLU A 188 6.43 -0.11 -18.97
N ARG A 189 7.65 0.37 -18.99
CA ARG A 189 7.93 1.79 -19.24
C ARG A 189 7.96 2.06 -20.73
N VAL A 190 7.16 3.00 -21.17
CA VAL A 190 7.01 3.35 -22.59
C VAL A 190 7.21 4.85 -22.76
N ASN A 191 8.06 5.24 -23.72
CA ASN A 191 8.15 6.64 -24.11
C ASN A 191 6.99 6.98 -25.04
N ASN A 192 6.09 7.84 -24.58
CA ASN A 192 4.98 8.32 -25.39
C ASN A 192 5.48 9.39 -26.36
N LYS A 193 5.65 9.02 -27.63
CA LYS A 193 6.16 9.90 -28.68
C LYS A 193 5.33 11.17 -28.93
N LEU A 194 4.04 11.15 -28.59
CA LEU A 194 3.14 12.31 -28.76
C LEU A 194 3.33 13.34 -27.65
N SER A 195 3.51 12.88 -26.41
CA SER A 195 3.71 13.75 -25.24
C SER A 195 5.18 13.98 -24.91
N ASN A 196 6.09 13.23 -25.51
CA ASN A 196 7.53 13.17 -25.22
C ASN A 196 7.80 12.95 -23.71
N LYS A 197 6.96 12.11 -23.08
CA LYS A 197 7.06 11.75 -21.67
C LYS A 197 7.12 10.23 -21.54
N ASP A 198 7.89 9.79 -20.55
CA ASP A 198 7.86 8.40 -20.12
C ASP A 198 6.56 8.14 -19.34
N GLU A 199 5.84 7.12 -19.74
CA GLU A 199 4.61 6.66 -19.10
C GLU A 199 4.82 5.22 -18.63
N THR A 200 4.17 4.85 -17.55
CA THR A 200 4.16 3.46 -17.06
C THR A 200 2.84 2.81 -17.48
N ASN A 201 2.93 1.76 -18.26
CA ASN A 201 1.84 0.85 -18.57
C ASN A 201 1.90 -0.35 -17.63
N LEU A 202 0.78 -1.03 -17.49
CA LEU A 202 0.65 -2.15 -16.60
C LEU A 202 -0.18 -3.25 -17.27
N THR A 203 0.25 -4.50 -17.12
CA THR A 203 -0.49 -5.68 -17.55
C THR A 203 -0.78 -6.55 -16.33
N LEU A 204 -2.06 -6.73 -16.03
CA LEU A 204 -2.55 -7.68 -15.04
C LEU A 204 -2.77 -9.02 -15.72
N THR A 205 -2.25 -10.10 -15.16
CA THR A 205 -2.56 -11.46 -15.63
C THR A 205 -3.43 -12.16 -14.60
N THR A 206 -4.64 -12.54 -14.97
CA THR A 206 -5.57 -13.25 -14.09
C THR A 206 -5.17 -14.72 -13.94
N PHE A 207 -5.82 -15.45 -13.00
CA PHE A 207 -5.59 -16.89 -12.83
C PHE A 207 -6.14 -17.73 -14.01
N ALA A 208 -6.99 -17.15 -14.86
CA ALA A 208 -7.42 -17.74 -16.13
C ALA A 208 -6.51 -17.35 -17.32
N ASP A 209 -5.31 -16.87 -17.05
CA ASP A 209 -4.31 -16.41 -18.04
C ASP A 209 -4.80 -15.24 -18.93
N ARG A 210 -5.86 -14.54 -18.52
CA ARG A 210 -6.36 -13.38 -19.23
C ARG A 210 -5.55 -12.14 -18.87
N GLU A 211 -5.16 -11.38 -19.89
CA GLU A 211 -4.43 -10.13 -19.72
C GLU A 211 -5.35 -8.92 -19.74
N ILE A 212 -5.12 -8.00 -18.80
CA ILE A 212 -5.77 -6.69 -18.74
C ILE A 212 -4.65 -5.64 -18.80
N LYS A 213 -4.52 -4.97 -19.93
CA LYS A 213 -3.50 -3.93 -20.12
C LYS A 213 -4.07 -2.56 -19.81
N ILE A 214 -3.47 -1.85 -18.88
CA ILE A 214 -3.82 -0.49 -18.46
C ILE A 214 -2.71 0.45 -18.91
N LEU A 215 -3.04 1.39 -19.81
CA LEU A 215 -2.08 2.36 -20.31
C LEU A 215 -1.99 3.57 -19.36
N ASN A 216 -0.79 4.07 -19.16
CA ASN A 216 -0.49 5.26 -18.36
C ASN A 216 -1.18 5.27 -16.98
N ILE A 217 -0.59 4.55 -16.03
CA ILE A 217 -1.13 4.46 -14.66
C ILE A 217 -1.07 5.78 -13.86
N GLU A 218 -0.36 6.79 -14.33
CA GLU A 218 -0.29 8.10 -13.68
C GLU A 218 -1.57 8.92 -13.86
N GLY A 219 -2.37 8.65 -14.91
CA GLY A 219 -3.59 9.39 -15.24
C GLY A 219 -4.88 8.61 -15.00
N ASN A 220 -5.86 9.23 -14.32
CA ASN A 220 -7.21 8.67 -14.10
C ASN A 220 -7.25 7.24 -13.53
N LEU A 221 -6.28 6.91 -12.68
CA LEU A 221 -6.03 5.56 -12.21
C LEU A 221 -7.24 4.87 -11.59
N SER A 222 -7.92 5.53 -10.64
CA SER A 222 -9.11 4.95 -9.97
C SER A 222 -10.22 4.57 -10.96
N ARG A 223 -10.42 5.40 -12.00
CA ARG A 223 -11.40 5.10 -13.07
C ARG A 223 -10.96 3.91 -13.91
N LYS A 224 -9.68 3.81 -14.25
CA LYS A 224 -9.13 2.69 -15.04
C LYS A 224 -9.24 1.38 -14.28
N LEU A 225 -8.91 1.38 -12.99
CA LEU A 225 -9.07 0.22 -12.13
C LEU A 225 -10.53 -0.20 -12.01
N GLN A 226 -11.43 0.74 -11.72
CA GLN A 226 -12.86 0.45 -11.66
C GLN A 226 -13.37 -0.17 -12.96
N LYS A 227 -12.95 0.36 -14.12
CA LYS A 227 -13.30 -0.21 -15.42
C LYS A 227 -12.69 -1.60 -15.64
N ALA A 228 -11.42 -1.81 -15.24
CA ALA A 228 -10.78 -3.13 -15.31
C ALA A 228 -11.56 -4.18 -14.53
N PHE A 229 -11.97 -3.84 -13.30
CA PHE A 229 -12.71 -4.75 -12.43
C PHE A 229 -14.16 -4.99 -12.86
N GLN A 230 -14.81 -3.98 -13.42
CA GLN A 230 -16.20 -4.09 -13.93
C GLN A 230 -16.25 -4.81 -15.28
N ALA A 231 -15.28 -4.62 -16.14
CA ALA A 231 -15.31 -5.13 -17.50
C ALA A 231 -15.22 -6.66 -17.58
N LEU A 232 -14.57 -7.33 -16.62
CA LEU A 232 -14.39 -8.78 -16.68
C LEU A 232 -15.68 -9.59 -16.61
N PRO A 233 -16.61 -9.35 -15.65
CA PRO A 233 -17.91 -10.02 -15.62
C PRO A 233 -18.83 -9.58 -16.75
N GLU A 234 -18.90 -8.26 -17.02
CA GLU A 234 -19.75 -7.69 -18.08
C GLU A 234 -19.37 -8.22 -19.48
N LEU A 235 -18.09 -8.47 -19.70
CA LEU A 235 -17.56 -9.02 -20.94
C LEU A 235 -18.04 -10.43 -21.21
N TYR A 236 -18.03 -11.27 -20.18
CA TYR A 236 -18.49 -12.65 -20.27
C TYR A 236 -19.97 -12.70 -20.66
N ASP A 237 -20.79 -11.89 -19.99
CA ASP A 237 -22.21 -11.80 -20.29
C ASP A 237 -22.48 -11.26 -21.70
N LEU A 238 -21.72 -10.26 -22.14
CA LEU A 238 -21.95 -9.60 -23.42
C LEU A 238 -21.54 -10.49 -24.60
N LEU A 239 -20.41 -11.17 -24.50
CA LEU A 239 -19.86 -12.00 -25.58
C LEU A 239 -20.55 -13.38 -25.67
N VAL A 240 -20.87 -14.00 -24.52
CA VAL A 240 -21.49 -15.33 -24.47
C VAL A 240 -23.01 -15.23 -24.66
N THR A 241 -23.66 -14.23 -24.07
CA THR A 241 -25.11 -14.06 -24.12
C THR A 241 -25.59 -13.64 -25.53
N ASN A 242 -24.79 -12.86 -26.24
CA ASN A 242 -25.07 -12.49 -27.62
C ASN A 242 -24.79 -13.61 -28.64
N GLY A 243 -24.08 -14.68 -28.23
CA GLY A 243 -23.86 -15.86 -29.05
C GLY A 243 -22.82 -15.71 -30.18
N ASP A 244 -22.11 -14.58 -30.22
CA ASP A 244 -21.14 -14.29 -31.29
C ASP A 244 -19.78 -14.99 -31.08
N TYR A 245 -19.50 -15.44 -29.84
CA TYR A 245 -18.22 -16.06 -29.47
C TYR A 245 -18.43 -17.27 -28.55
N THR A 246 -17.55 -18.25 -28.69
CA THR A 246 -17.51 -19.42 -27.79
C THR A 246 -16.84 -19.09 -26.45
N ASN A 247 -17.10 -19.89 -25.43
CA ASN A 247 -16.42 -19.75 -24.13
C ASN A 247 -14.91 -19.78 -24.25
N GLU A 248 -14.35 -20.64 -25.11
CA GLU A 248 -12.92 -20.75 -25.35
C GLU A 248 -12.32 -19.48 -25.99
N GLU A 249 -13.09 -18.83 -26.90
CA GLU A 249 -12.66 -17.55 -27.50
C GLU A 249 -12.71 -16.42 -26.48
N VAL A 250 -13.75 -16.37 -25.65
CA VAL A 250 -13.85 -15.37 -24.56
C VAL A 250 -12.72 -15.53 -23.55
N ASP A 251 -12.32 -16.76 -23.24
CA ASP A 251 -11.19 -17.01 -22.34
C ASP A 251 -9.84 -16.56 -22.89
N ARG A 252 -9.70 -16.46 -24.21
CA ARG A 252 -8.50 -15.91 -24.88
C ARG A 252 -8.53 -14.39 -25.08
N CYS A 253 -9.63 -13.72 -24.76
CA CYS A 253 -9.71 -12.27 -24.90
C CYS A 253 -8.80 -11.55 -23.92
N SER A 254 -8.18 -10.48 -24.39
CA SER A 254 -7.46 -9.51 -23.54
C SER A 254 -8.15 -8.15 -23.57
N LEU A 255 -7.96 -7.37 -22.51
CA LEU A 255 -8.55 -6.04 -22.35
C LEU A 255 -7.47 -4.97 -22.44
N LEU A 256 -7.74 -3.89 -23.17
CA LEU A 256 -6.91 -2.70 -23.20
C LEU A 256 -7.72 -1.50 -22.72
N ILE A 257 -7.26 -0.87 -21.62
CA ILE A 257 -7.84 0.33 -21.05
C ILE A 257 -6.88 1.49 -21.30
N GLY A 258 -7.28 2.39 -22.19
CA GLY A 258 -6.48 3.55 -22.61
C GLY A 258 -6.83 4.83 -21.86
N ASN A 259 -6.26 5.93 -22.35
CA ASN A 259 -6.56 7.29 -21.88
C ASN A 259 -7.69 7.97 -22.68
N GLN A 260 -8.17 7.34 -23.74
CA GLN A 260 -9.22 7.91 -24.56
C GLN A 260 -10.51 8.01 -23.76
N ILE A 261 -11.10 9.20 -23.80
CA ILE A 261 -12.36 9.50 -23.13
C ILE A 261 -13.39 9.73 -24.24
N THR A 262 -14.57 9.12 -24.10
CA THR A 262 -15.69 9.34 -25.01
C THR A 262 -16.24 10.77 -24.88
N ASP A 263 -17.07 11.20 -25.83
CA ASP A 263 -17.82 12.46 -25.75
C ASP A 263 -18.69 12.53 -24.48
N GLU A 264 -19.07 11.37 -23.93
CA GLU A 264 -19.79 11.24 -22.67
C GLU A 264 -18.88 11.19 -21.43
N ASN A 265 -17.58 11.50 -21.58
CA ASN A 265 -16.56 11.47 -20.52
C ASN A 265 -16.32 10.10 -19.90
N GLU A 266 -16.45 9.02 -20.68
CA GLU A 266 -16.17 7.64 -20.25
C GLU A 266 -14.88 7.10 -20.88
N LEU A 267 -14.16 6.21 -20.15
CA LEU A 267 -12.95 5.55 -20.66
C LEU A 267 -13.33 4.44 -21.65
N TYR A 268 -12.61 4.37 -22.77
CA TYR A 268 -12.74 3.26 -23.72
C TYR A 268 -12.07 2.00 -23.16
N VAL A 269 -12.76 0.89 -23.31
CA VAL A 269 -12.21 -0.46 -23.12
C VAL A 269 -12.24 -1.17 -24.46
N HIS A 270 -11.09 -1.55 -24.97
CA HIS A 270 -10.97 -2.32 -26.18
C HIS A 270 -10.77 -3.80 -25.84
N ILE A 271 -11.50 -4.66 -26.52
CA ILE A 271 -11.40 -6.10 -26.37
C ILE A 271 -10.64 -6.65 -27.58
N TYR A 272 -9.65 -7.46 -27.30
CA TYR A 272 -8.82 -8.11 -28.31
C TYR A 272 -9.02 -9.63 -28.23
N LEU A 273 -9.19 -10.26 -29.37
CA LEU A 273 -9.08 -11.70 -29.55
C LEU A 273 -7.96 -11.97 -30.54
N ASP A 274 -6.97 -12.78 -30.14
CA ASP A 274 -5.81 -13.12 -30.97
C ASP A 274 -5.13 -11.88 -31.60
N GLY A 275 -5.03 -10.80 -30.83
CA GLY A 275 -4.39 -9.53 -31.23
C GLY A 275 -5.24 -8.62 -32.13
N LYS A 276 -6.48 -8.98 -32.45
CA LYS A 276 -7.41 -8.14 -33.20
C LYS A 276 -8.48 -7.54 -32.29
N VAL A 277 -8.78 -6.26 -32.50
CA VAL A 277 -9.90 -5.61 -31.79
C VAL A 277 -11.21 -6.20 -32.30
N ILE A 278 -11.97 -6.85 -31.43
CA ILE A 278 -13.28 -7.41 -31.75
C ILE A 278 -14.43 -6.49 -31.31
N GLU A 279 -14.23 -5.74 -30.24
CA GLU A 279 -15.23 -4.81 -29.74
C GLU A 279 -14.60 -3.64 -28.99
N SER A 280 -15.27 -2.48 -29.01
CA SER A 280 -14.93 -1.32 -28.20
C SER A 280 -16.16 -0.98 -27.36
N VAL A 281 -16.14 -1.34 -26.09
CA VAL A 281 -17.29 -1.16 -25.19
C VAL A 281 -17.44 0.31 -24.84
N LYS A 282 -18.49 0.92 -25.41
CA LYS A 282 -19.09 2.15 -24.88
C LYS A 282 -20.10 1.69 -23.85
N LYS A 283 -20.08 2.25 -22.63
CA LYS A 283 -21.14 1.97 -21.67
C LYS A 283 -22.47 2.37 -22.31
N ASN A 284 -23.29 1.39 -22.65
CA ASN A 284 -24.67 1.66 -23.01
C ASN A 284 -25.37 2.23 -21.77
N LYS A 285 -25.64 3.53 -21.79
CA LYS A 285 -26.74 4.07 -21.03
C LYS A 285 -27.99 3.48 -21.64
N ASN A 286 -28.50 2.42 -21.03
CA ASN A 286 -29.97 2.18 -21.06
C ASN A 286 -30.24 0.82 -20.41
N LYS A 287 -30.69 0.82 -19.19
CA LYS A 287 -32.10 0.62 -18.85
C LYS A 287 -32.26 0.67 -17.34
#